data_ea25196db2bfb2c60fbf1c338b6ee32d
#
_entry.id   ea25196db2bfb2c60fbf1c338b6ee32d
#
_cell.length_a   1.000
_cell.length_b   1.000
_cell.length_c   1.000
_cell.angle_alpha   90.00
_cell.angle_beta   90.00
_cell.angle_gamma   90.00
#
_symmetry.space_group_name_H-M   'P 1'
#
loop_
_entity.id
_entity.type
_entity.pdbx_description
1 polymer ?
#
loop_
_entity_poly.entity_id
_entity_poly.type
_entity_poly.pdbx_seq_one_letter_code
_entity_poly.pdbx_strand_id
1 'polypeptide(L)' 'MKNVSLNVNGMMCQGCANRIKNALSTLQSVKKTEVFLDRKQVIVEADGTLNTTDLKEKIETLGFEVVD' A
#
# COMPACT_ATOMS: atom_id res chain seq x y z
N MET A 1 14.24 -6.01 7.91
CA MET A 1 12.91 -5.56 7.46
C MET A 1 13.03 -4.27 6.67
N LYS A 2 12.14 -4.08 5.73
CA LYS A 2 12.22 -2.97 4.80
C LYS A 2 10.94 -2.16 4.83
N ASN A 3 11.06 -0.85 4.90
CA ASN A 3 9.91 0.04 4.86
C ASN A 3 9.79 0.65 3.46
N VAL A 4 8.61 0.55 2.88
CA VAL A 4 8.33 1.10 1.56
C VAL A 4 7.23 2.14 1.70
N SER A 5 7.47 3.32 1.15
CA SER A 5 6.50 4.41 1.19
C SER A 5 6.00 4.66 -0.22
N LEU A 6 4.69 4.65 -0.40
CA LEU A 6 4.05 4.87 -1.69
C LEU A 6 3.04 6.00 -1.59
N ASN A 7 3.01 6.85 -2.60
CA ASN A 7 1.99 7.88 -2.71
C ASN A 7 0.87 7.35 -3.58
N VAL A 8 -0.36 7.40 -3.08
CA VAL A 8 -1.51 6.83 -3.78
C VAL A 8 -2.59 7.89 -3.96
N ASN A 9 -3.01 8.08 -5.21
CA ASN A 9 -4.14 8.94 -5.53
C ASN A 9 -5.43 8.13 -5.51
N GLY A 10 -6.52 8.78 -5.14
CA GLY A 10 -7.82 8.15 -5.15
C GLY A 10 -8.28 7.65 -3.80
N MET A 11 -7.43 7.73 -2.78
CA MET A 11 -7.84 7.39 -1.42
C MET A 11 -8.59 8.58 -0.83
N MET A 12 -9.89 8.58 -0.98
CA MET A 12 -10.70 9.70 -0.53
C MET A 12 -11.49 9.43 0.73
N CYS A 13 -11.49 8.20 1.22
CA CYS A 13 -12.25 7.84 2.40
C CYS A 13 -11.59 6.67 3.12
N GLN A 14 -12.07 6.45 4.35
CA GLN A 14 -11.52 5.38 5.19
C GLN A 14 -11.72 4.00 4.56
N GLY A 15 -12.83 3.82 3.85
CA GLY A 15 -13.09 2.55 3.17
C GLY A 15 -12.04 2.23 2.12
N CYS A 16 -11.59 3.24 1.38
CA CYS A 16 -10.54 3.07 0.39
C CYS A 16 -9.23 2.69 1.06
N ALA A 17 -8.90 3.36 2.15
CA ALA A 17 -7.70 3.07 2.92
C ALA A 17 -7.72 1.63 3.43
N ASN A 18 -8.86 1.19 3.95
CA ASN A 18 -9.00 -0.17 4.46
C ASN A 18 -8.84 -1.21 3.35
N ARG A 19 -9.33 -0.91 2.15
CA ARG A 19 -9.16 -1.80 1.01
C ARG A 19 -7.69 -2.03 0.71
N ILE A 20 -6.94 -0.96 0.64
CA ILE A 20 -5.51 -1.04 0.36
C ILE A 20 -4.82 -1.81 1.46
N LYS A 21 -5.13 -1.48 2.70
CA LYS A 21 -4.53 -2.13 3.85
C LYS A 21 -4.79 -3.64 3.83
N ASN A 22 -6.03 -4.02 3.61
CA ASN A 22 -6.39 -5.44 3.57
C ASN A 22 -5.72 -6.16 2.42
N ALA A 23 -5.71 -5.55 1.24
CA ALA A 23 -5.11 -6.16 0.07
C ALA A 23 -3.61 -6.40 0.26
N LEU A 24 -2.91 -5.41 0.79
CA LEU A 24 -1.48 -5.55 1.02
C LEU A 24 -1.17 -6.54 2.14
N SER A 25 -2.06 -6.62 3.13
CA SER A 25 -1.88 -7.56 4.23
C SER A 25 -1.99 -9.02 3.80
N THR A 26 -2.57 -9.30 2.63
CA THR A 26 -2.64 -10.66 2.12
C THR A 26 -1.30 -11.17 1.59
N LEU A 27 -0.37 -10.26 1.35
CA LEU A 27 0.95 -10.64 0.88
C LEU A 27 1.78 -11.18 2.04
N GLN A 28 2.38 -12.34 1.83
CA GLN A 28 3.10 -13.03 2.90
C GLN A 28 4.30 -12.24 3.42
N SER A 29 4.94 -11.50 2.54
CA SER A 29 6.13 -10.73 2.91
C SER A 29 5.81 -9.44 3.67
N VAL A 30 4.55 -9.02 3.65
CA VAL A 30 4.14 -7.79 4.33
C VAL A 30 3.90 -8.05 5.80
N LYS A 31 4.60 -7.32 6.65
CA LYS A 31 4.46 -7.45 8.10
C LYS A 31 3.46 -6.44 8.66
N LYS A 32 3.47 -5.24 8.11
CA LYS A 32 2.61 -4.18 8.60
C LYS A 32 2.29 -3.20 7.47
N THR A 33 1.08 -2.69 7.47
CA THR A 33 0.66 -1.69 6.49
C THR A 33 0.00 -0.54 7.23
N GLU A 34 0.43 0.68 6.94
CA GLU A 34 -0.18 1.88 7.49
C GLU A 34 -0.61 2.79 6.34
N VAL A 35 -1.79 3.36 6.47
CA VAL A 35 -2.33 4.26 5.46
C VAL A 35 -2.60 5.62 6.09
N PHE A 36 -2.09 6.65 5.45
CA PHE A 36 -2.27 8.03 5.91
C PHE A 36 -3.09 8.78 4.87
N LEU A 37 -4.37 8.98 5.14
CA LEU A 37 -5.27 9.69 4.23
C LEU A 37 -4.86 11.14 4.02
N ASP A 38 -4.40 11.78 5.07
CA ASP A 38 -3.99 13.17 5.01
C ASP A 38 -2.88 13.40 4.00
N ARG A 39 -1.99 12.46 3.91
CA ARG A 39 -0.80 12.55 3.07
C ARG A 39 -0.94 11.75 1.78
N LYS A 40 -2.05 11.05 1.62
CA LYS A 40 -2.27 10.14 0.49
C LYS A 40 -1.11 9.16 0.36
N GLN A 41 -0.67 8.65 1.50
CA GLN A 41 0.54 7.84 1.57
C GLN A 41 0.25 6.50 2.21
N VAL A 42 0.90 5.47 1.68
CA VAL A 42 0.84 4.12 2.26
C VAL A 42 2.25 3.71 2.61
N ILE A 43 2.44 3.28 3.86
CA ILE A 43 3.72 2.79 4.33
C ILE A 43 3.59 1.32 4.63
N VAL A 44 4.45 0.53 4.01
CA VAL A 44 4.44 -0.92 4.15
C VAL A 44 5.75 -1.38 4.77
N GLU A 45 5.64 -2.15 5.83
CA GLU A 45 6.79 -2.80 6.44
C GLU A 45 6.80 -4.25 5.99
N ALA A 46 7.86 -4.67 5.34
CA ALA A 46 7.91 -5.99 4.73
C ALA A 46 9.31 -6.59 4.80
N ASP A 47 9.38 -7.88 4.53
CA ASP A 47 10.67 -8.57 4.41
C ASP A 47 11.41 -8.06 3.18
N GLY A 48 12.73 -8.21 3.19
CA GLY A 48 13.57 -7.71 2.10
C GLY A 48 13.35 -8.35 0.75
N THR A 49 12.57 -9.43 0.69
CA THR A 49 12.28 -10.13 -0.56
C THR A 49 11.14 -9.49 -1.35
N LEU A 50 10.38 -8.59 -0.74
CA LEU A 50 9.24 -7.98 -1.39
C LEU A 50 9.66 -6.87 -2.33
N ASN A 51 9.14 -6.89 -3.55
CA ASN A 51 9.41 -5.85 -4.54
C ASN A 51 8.36 -4.75 -4.47
N THR A 52 8.80 -3.51 -4.63
CA THR A 52 7.91 -2.36 -4.67
C THR A 52 6.90 -2.48 -5.81
N THR A 53 7.33 -3.06 -6.93
CA THR A 53 6.46 -3.24 -8.09
C THR A 53 5.24 -4.08 -7.74
N ASP A 54 5.42 -5.13 -6.93
CA ASP A 54 4.30 -5.96 -6.52
C ASP A 54 3.27 -5.17 -5.72
N LEU A 55 3.74 -4.28 -4.87
CA LEU A 55 2.85 -3.40 -4.10
C LEU A 55 2.09 -2.46 -5.00
N LYS A 56 2.77 -1.86 -5.97
CA LYS A 56 2.13 -0.95 -6.91
C LYS A 56 1.06 -1.65 -7.73
N GLU A 57 1.37 -2.82 -8.26
CA GLU A 57 0.41 -3.59 -9.04
C GLU A 57 -0.82 -3.96 -8.22
N LYS A 58 -0.61 -4.34 -6.97
CA LYS A 58 -1.73 -4.70 -6.11
C LYS A 58 -2.66 -3.51 -5.90
N ILE A 59 -2.09 -2.34 -5.64
CA ILE A 59 -2.87 -1.13 -5.44
C ILE A 59 -3.59 -0.71 -6.72
N GLU A 60 -2.93 -0.80 -7.86
CA GLU A 60 -3.53 -0.44 -9.14
C GLU A 60 -4.68 -1.38 -9.51
N THR A 61 -4.55 -2.66 -9.15
CA THR A 61 -5.61 -3.63 -9.38
C THR A 61 -6.89 -3.26 -8.63
N LEU A 62 -6.75 -2.57 -7.52
CA LEU A 62 -7.90 -2.11 -6.74
C LEU A 62 -8.57 -0.88 -7.32
N GLY A 63 -7.96 -0.26 -8.32
CA GLY A 63 -8.50 0.92 -8.95
C GLY A 63 -7.89 2.23 -8.49
N PHE A 64 -6.81 2.18 -7.75
CA PHE A 64 -6.10 3.37 -7.29
C PHE A 64 -4.86 3.62 -8.14
N GLU A 65 -4.40 4.87 -8.14
CA GLU A 65 -3.22 5.25 -8.88
C GLU A 65 -2.05 5.45 -7.92
N VAL A 66 -0.95 4.80 -8.19
CA VAL A 66 0.27 4.99 -7.41
C VAL A 66 1.10 6.08 -8.07
N VAL A 67 1.30 7.15 -7.33
CA VAL A 67 2.11 8.29 -7.79
C VAL A 67 3.38 8.29 -6.96
N ASP A 68 4.38 7.73 -7.48
CA ASP A 68 5.61 7.51 -6.75
C ASP A 68 6.61 8.65 -6.95
#